data_ff7ae551d9bc0b026763dc10402c2344
#
_entry.id   ff7ae551d9bc0b026763dc10402c2344
#
_cell.length_a   1.000
_cell.length_b   1.000
_cell.length_c   1.000
_cell.angle_alpha   90.00
_cell.angle_beta   90.00
_cell.angle_gamma   90.00
#
_symmetry.space_group_name_H-M   'P 1'
#
loop_
_entity.id
_entity.type
_entity.pdbx_description
1 polymer ?
#
loop_
_entity_poly.entity_id
_entity_poly.type
_entity_poly.pdbx_seq_one_letter_code
_entity_poly.pdbx_strand_id
1 'polypeptide(L)'
;MYYRPDNLNDALEVLCVKKLKIAAGCTDLFPATQNDFLGNNILDISGINSLRSINIEKQFRRIGATTTWSDLIKSELPDCYEMLKQCSNQVGSIQIQNSGTIGGNLCNASPAADGVPCLLSLNASIELSSKEKIRILKLEDFIKGS
;
A
#
# COMPACT_ATOMS: atom_id res chain seq x y z
N MET A 1 -15.39 6.46 -14.79
CA MET A 1 -14.45 5.58 -15.51
C MET A 1 -13.70 4.71 -14.51
N TYR A 2 -13.48 3.46 -14.86
CA TYR A 2 -12.73 2.50 -14.04
C TYR A 2 -11.60 1.91 -14.89
N TYR A 3 -10.38 1.95 -14.38
CA TYR A 3 -9.18 1.41 -15.01
C TYR A 3 -8.56 0.38 -14.07
N ARG A 4 -8.18 -0.77 -14.60
CA ARG A 4 -7.49 -1.84 -13.86
C ARG A 4 -6.36 -2.41 -14.72
N PRO A 5 -5.22 -1.71 -14.79
CA PRO A 5 -4.06 -2.16 -15.55
C PRO A 5 -3.38 -3.38 -14.90
N ASP A 6 -2.69 -4.16 -15.70
CA ASP A 6 -1.96 -5.36 -15.26
C ASP A 6 -0.49 -5.06 -14.96
N ASN A 7 -0.01 -3.88 -15.33
CA ASN A 7 1.37 -3.47 -15.12
C ASN A 7 1.48 -2.01 -14.68
N LEU A 8 2.62 -1.67 -14.08
CA LEU A 8 2.86 -0.36 -13.50
C LEU A 8 2.96 0.75 -14.57
N ASN A 9 3.54 0.46 -15.74
CA ASN A 9 3.72 1.47 -16.78
C ASN A 9 2.37 2.00 -17.27
N ASP A 10 1.42 1.11 -17.57
CA ASP A 10 0.08 1.49 -18.01
C ASP A 10 -0.65 2.31 -16.94
N ALA A 11 -0.49 1.92 -15.66
CA ALA A 11 -1.05 2.70 -14.54
C ALA A 11 -0.49 4.13 -14.50
N LEU A 12 0.84 4.28 -14.64
CA LEU A 12 1.51 5.57 -14.63
C LEU A 12 1.14 6.43 -15.85
N GLU A 13 0.95 5.81 -17.02
CA GLU A 13 0.47 6.52 -18.21
C GLU A 13 -0.92 7.11 -18.02
N VAL A 14 -1.84 6.34 -17.46
CA VAL A 14 -3.20 6.82 -17.20
C VAL A 14 -3.18 7.95 -16.15
N LEU A 15 -2.37 7.83 -15.08
CA LEU A 15 -2.22 8.87 -14.06
C LEU A 15 -1.59 10.16 -14.58
N CYS A 16 -0.75 10.07 -15.62
CA CYS A 16 -0.15 11.26 -16.23
C CYS A 16 -1.18 12.16 -16.91
N VAL A 17 -2.23 11.58 -17.48
CA VAL A 17 -3.23 12.31 -18.27
C VAL A 17 -4.57 12.49 -17.58
N LYS A 18 -4.82 11.78 -16.47
CA LYS A 18 -6.11 11.79 -15.78
C LYS A 18 -5.93 11.88 -14.26
N LYS A 19 -6.77 12.72 -13.64
CA LYS A 19 -6.87 12.76 -12.18
C LYS A 19 -7.81 11.64 -11.72
N LEU A 20 -7.22 10.58 -11.16
CA LEU A 20 -7.93 9.39 -10.71
C LEU A 20 -7.74 9.19 -9.21
N LYS A 21 -8.74 8.60 -8.56
CA LYS A 21 -8.62 8.08 -7.20
C LYS A 21 -8.02 6.68 -7.29
N ILE A 22 -6.92 6.45 -6.57
CA ILE A 22 -6.25 5.15 -6.55
C ILE A 22 -6.99 4.23 -5.57
N ALA A 23 -7.32 3.03 -6.05
CA ALA A 23 -7.91 1.96 -5.27
C ALA A 23 -6.92 0.78 -5.18
N ALA A 24 -6.75 0.24 -3.98
CA ALA A 24 -6.00 -0.98 -3.71
C ALA A 24 -6.89 -1.97 -2.95
N GLY A 25 -6.71 -2.14 -1.64
CA GLY A 25 -7.56 -3.02 -0.82
C GLY A 25 -8.95 -2.47 -0.51
N CYS A 26 -9.16 -1.19 -0.67
CA CYS A 26 -10.42 -0.47 -0.48
C CYS A 26 -11.04 -0.55 0.92
N THR A 27 -10.31 -1.04 1.93
CA THR A 27 -10.83 -1.22 3.30
C THR A 27 -11.16 0.07 4.02
N ASP A 28 -10.53 1.19 3.63
CA ASP A 28 -10.85 2.55 4.10
C ASP A 28 -11.66 3.33 3.08
N LEU A 29 -11.44 3.05 1.78
CA LEU A 29 -12.05 3.79 0.69
C LEU A 29 -13.57 3.59 0.62
N PHE A 30 -14.06 2.35 0.80
CA PHE A 30 -15.50 2.07 0.83
C PHE A 30 -16.21 2.67 2.04
N PRO A 31 -15.73 2.49 3.29
CA PRO A 31 -16.36 3.12 4.43
C PRO A 31 -16.39 4.65 4.39
N ALA A 32 -15.41 5.27 3.71
CA ALA A 32 -15.38 6.72 3.54
C ALA A 32 -16.39 7.24 2.49
N THR A 33 -17.03 6.37 1.72
CA THR A 33 -18.07 6.76 0.76
C THR A 33 -19.44 6.71 1.41
N GLN A 34 -20.19 7.83 1.38
CA GLN A 34 -21.54 7.90 1.95
C GLN A 34 -22.59 7.14 1.15
N ASN A 35 -22.27 6.75 -0.06
CA ASN A 35 -23.12 5.95 -0.95
C ASN A 35 -22.28 4.77 -1.42
N ASP A 36 -22.77 3.56 -1.39
CA ASP A 36 -22.12 2.30 -1.79
C ASP A 36 -21.40 2.31 -3.16
N PHE A 37 -20.97 3.48 -3.60
CA PHE A 37 -20.40 3.75 -4.90
C PHE A 37 -19.08 4.55 -4.76
N LEU A 38 -17.97 3.97 -5.22
CA LEU A 38 -16.65 4.61 -5.18
C LEU A 38 -16.53 5.91 -6.01
N GLY A 39 -17.59 6.27 -6.73
CA GLY A 39 -17.63 7.42 -7.61
C GLY A 39 -16.99 7.14 -8.98
N ASN A 40 -16.85 8.20 -9.77
CA ASN A 40 -16.25 8.12 -11.08
C ASN A 40 -14.72 8.34 -11.00
N ASN A 41 -13.98 7.79 -11.97
CA ASN A 41 -12.54 7.99 -12.14
C ASN A 41 -11.69 7.25 -11.09
N ILE A 42 -11.76 5.93 -11.13
CA ILE A 42 -10.98 5.02 -10.28
C ILE A 42 -9.85 4.38 -11.08
N LEU A 43 -8.66 4.33 -10.50
CA LEU A 43 -7.55 3.48 -10.92
C LEU A 43 -7.37 2.37 -9.87
N ASP A 44 -7.72 1.16 -10.22
CA ASP A 44 -7.52 -0.02 -9.40
C ASP A 44 -6.14 -0.65 -9.69
N ILE A 45 -5.25 -0.57 -8.71
CA ILE A 45 -3.88 -1.09 -8.83
C ILE A 45 -3.74 -2.53 -8.28
N SER A 46 -4.82 -3.15 -7.83
CA SER A 46 -4.79 -4.51 -7.28
C SER A 46 -4.41 -5.58 -8.31
N GLY A 47 -4.54 -5.28 -9.61
CA GLY A 47 -4.15 -6.16 -10.71
C GLY A 47 -2.64 -6.16 -11.02
N ILE A 48 -1.87 -5.23 -10.46
CA ILE A 48 -0.44 -5.08 -10.77
C ILE A 48 0.38 -6.01 -9.88
N ASN A 49 0.75 -7.17 -10.40
CA ASN A 49 1.47 -8.20 -9.65
C ASN A 49 2.82 -7.71 -9.07
N SER A 50 3.53 -6.84 -9.78
CA SER A 50 4.81 -6.28 -9.30
C SER A 50 4.67 -5.40 -8.05
N LEU A 51 3.46 -4.92 -7.75
CA LEU A 51 3.15 -4.18 -6.53
C LEU A 51 2.69 -5.07 -5.37
N ARG A 52 2.53 -6.38 -5.58
CA ARG A 52 2.17 -7.35 -4.54
C ARG A 52 3.28 -8.37 -4.36
N SER A 53 4.39 -7.94 -3.75
CA SER A 53 5.55 -8.79 -3.57
C SER A 53 6.35 -8.38 -2.34
N ILE A 54 7.09 -9.34 -1.79
CA ILE A 54 8.11 -9.11 -0.76
C ILE A 54 9.41 -9.66 -1.33
N ASN A 55 10.29 -8.77 -1.79
CA ASN A 55 11.54 -9.15 -2.41
C ASN A 55 12.71 -8.96 -1.45
N ILE A 56 13.60 -9.95 -1.45
CA ILE A 56 14.81 -9.96 -0.63
C ILE A 56 15.94 -9.33 -1.44
N GLU A 57 16.35 -8.14 -1.03
CA GLU A 57 17.54 -7.47 -1.53
C GLU A 57 18.70 -7.66 -0.54
N LYS A 58 19.92 -7.37 -0.97
CA LYS A 58 21.11 -7.61 -0.13
C LYS A 58 21.08 -6.90 1.23
N GLN A 59 20.58 -5.66 1.26
CA GLN A 59 20.61 -4.80 2.45
C GLN A 59 19.23 -4.38 2.94
N PHE A 60 18.17 -4.66 2.21
CA PHE A 60 16.80 -4.27 2.56
C PHE A 60 15.77 -5.29 2.05
N ARG A 61 14.54 -5.11 2.46
CA ARG A 61 13.37 -5.81 1.92
C ARG A 61 12.52 -4.82 1.17
N ARG A 62 12.18 -5.14 -0.07
CA ARG A 62 11.25 -4.36 -0.88
C ARG A 62 9.86 -4.96 -0.72
N ILE A 63 8.94 -4.20 -0.16
CA ILE A 63 7.55 -4.61 0.03
C ILE A 63 6.69 -3.80 -0.92
N GLY A 64 5.97 -4.47 -1.82
CA GLY A 64 5.11 -3.81 -2.78
C GLY A 64 3.88 -3.19 -2.13
N ALA A 65 3.39 -2.07 -2.66
CA ALA A 65 2.33 -1.27 -2.06
C ALA A 65 0.99 -2.02 -1.91
N THR A 66 0.70 -3.00 -2.78
CA THR A 66 -0.51 -3.82 -2.71
C THR A 66 -0.33 -5.13 -1.94
N THR A 67 0.82 -5.34 -1.28
CA THR A 67 1.03 -6.46 -0.35
C THR A 67 0.04 -6.33 0.80
N THR A 68 -0.72 -7.40 1.05
CA THR A 68 -1.75 -7.43 2.09
C THR A 68 -1.16 -7.77 3.45
N TRP A 69 -1.91 -7.50 4.51
CA TRP A 69 -1.55 -7.94 5.85
C TRP A 69 -1.42 -9.46 5.93
N SER A 70 -2.32 -10.20 5.27
CA SER A 70 -2.25 -11.66 5.18
C SER A 70 -0.98 -12.15 4.46
N ASP A 71 -0.51 -11.44 3.44
CA ASP A 71 0.76 -11.77 2.77
C ASP A 71 1.94 -11.59 3.74
N LEU A 72 1.95 -10.50 4.53
CA LEU A 72 2.98 -10.25 5.54
C LEU A 72 3.00 -11.31 6.63
N ILE A 73 1.83 -11.71 7.13
CA ILE A 73 1.68 -12.76 8.16
C ILE A 73 2.29 -14.09 7.67
N LYS A 74 2.05 -14.44 6.41
CA LYS A 74 2.52 -15.70 5.80
C LYS A 74 3.96 -15.66 5.31
N SER A 75 4.57 -14.48 5.23
CA SER A 75 5.91 -14.32 4.67
C SER A 75 7.00 -14.82 5.61
N GLU A 76 8.09 -15.31 5.02
CA GLU A 76 9.32 -15.66 5.73
C GLU A 76 10.24 -14.43 5.81
N LEU A 77 9.99 -13.58 6.79
CA LEU A 77 10.80 -12.41 7.08
C LEU A 77 11.72 -12.67 8.28
N PRO A 78 12.94 -12.07 8.30
CA PRO A 78 13.83 -12.15 9.47
C PRO A 78 13.18 -11.64 10.76
N ASP A 79 13.72 -12.04 11.91
CA ASP A 79 13.19 -11.72 13.24
C ASP A 79 13.05 -10.21 13.50
N CYS A 80 13.87 -9.37 12.88
CA CYS A 80 13.73 -7.92 13.00
C CYS A 80 12.40 -7.37 12.45
N TYR A 81 11.67 -8.15 11.64
CA TYR A 81 10.32 -7.82 11.15
C TYR A 81 9.20 -8.41 12.00
N GLU A 82 9.52 -9.08 13.10
CA GLU A 82 8.50 -9.75 13.94
C GLU A 82 7.41 -8.79 14.41
N MET A 83 7.77 -7.56 14.79
CA MET A 83 6.80 -6.55 15.18
C MET A 83 5.82 -6.21 14.05
N LEU A 84 6.29 -6.15 12.79
CA LEU A 84 5.42 -5.93 11.64
C LEU A 84 4.45 -7.10 11.42
N LYS A 85 4.89 -8.33 11.61
CA LYS A 85 4.04 -9.53 11.52
C LYS A 85 3.00 -9.57 12.64
N GLN A 86 3.39 -9.26 13.87
CA GLN A 86 2.47 -9.16 15.01
C GLN A 86 1.43 -8.07 14.79
N CYS A 87 1.85 -6.90 14.34
CA CYS A 87 0.97 -5.81 13.96
C CYS A 87 -0.04 -6.27 12.88
N SER A 88 0.44 -6.95 11.84
CA SER A 88 -0.41 -7.45 10.75
C SER A 88 -1.53 -8.37 11.25
N ASN A 89 -1.28 -9.19 12.29
CA ASN A 89 -2.28 -10.04 12.93
C ASN A 89 -3.33 -9.26 13.73
N GLN A 90 -3.05 -8.01 14.09
CA GLN A 90 -3.95 -7.16 14.88
C GLN A 90 -4.78 -6.21 14.00
N VAL A 91 -4.48 -6.11 12.71
CA VAL A 91 -5.22 -5.25 11.80
C VAL A 91 -6.60 -5.83 11.50
N GLY A 92 -7.64 -5.27 12.10
CA GLY A 92 -9.04 -5.59 11.83
C GLY A 92 -9.38 -7.09 11.86
N SER A 93 -10.36 -7.49 11.05
CA SER A 93 -10.75 -8.89 10.87
C SER A 93 -9.87 -9.61 9.82
N ILE A 94 -10.00 -10.93 9.72
CA ILE A 94 -9.34 -11.72 8.67
C ILE A 94 -9.71 -11.20 7.28
N GLN A 95 -10.95 -10.78 7.05
CA GLN A 95 -11.39 -10.20 5.79
C GLN A 95 -10.65 -8.89 5.49
N ILE A 96 -10.47 -8.03 6.48
CA ILE A 96 -9.67 -6.80 6.36
C ILE A 96 -8.20 -7.14 6.09
N GLN A 97 -7.62 -8.11 6.77
CA GLN A 97 -6.23 -8.55 6.56
C GLN A 97 -6.01 -9.10 5.15
N ASN A 98 -6.99 -9.79 4.58
CA ASN A 98 -6.91 -10.33 3.22
C ASN A 98 -7.01 -9.27 2.12
N SER A 99 -7.59 -8.12 2.40
CA SER A 99 -7.85 -7.05 1.43
C SER A 99 -7.02 -5.81 1.68
N GLY A 100 -6.86 -5.41 2.94
CA GLY A 100 -6.08 -4.23 3.33
C GLY A 100 -4.62 -4.36 2.94
N THR A 101 -4.05 -3.29 2.43
CA THR A 101 -2.69 -3.25 1.90
C THR A 101 -1.79 -2.33 2.69
N ILE A 102 -0.48 -2.65 2.72
CA ILE A 102 0.50 -1.80 3.40
C ILE A 102 0.55 -0.39 2.80
N GLY A 103 0.51 -0.27 1.48
CA GLY A 103 0.49 1.03 0.80
C GLY A 103 -0.77 1.83 1.10
N GLY A 104 -1.95 1.17 1.14
CA GLY A 104 -3.21 1.81 1.52
C GLY A 104 -3.18 2.36 2.95
N ASN A 105 -2.65 1.60 3.90
CA ASN A 105 -2.47 2.02 5.29
C ASN A 105 -1.60 3.28 5.42
N LEU A 106 -0.45 3.30 4.71
CA LEU A 106 0.45 4.46 4.71
C LEU A 106 -0.17 5.68 4.05
N CYS A 107 -0.85 5.51 2.91
CA CYS A 107 -1.48 6.62 2.18
C CYS A 107 -2.70 7.19 2.90
N ASN A 108 -3.47 6.36 3.61
CA ASN A 108 -4.58 6.81 4.44
C ASN A 108 -4.11 7.60 5.66
N ALA A 109 -2.91 7.28 6.17
CA ALA A 109 -2.21 7.98 7.24
C ALA A 109 -3.09 8.25 8.49
N SER A 110 -4.04 7.34 8.79
CA SER A 110 -4.85 7.44 10.00
C SER A 110 -3.96 7.53 11.25
N PRO A 111 -4.30 8.32 12.26
CA PRO A 111 -3.61 8.29 13.56
C PRO A 111 -3.53 6.91 14.21
N ALA A 112 -4.46 6.02 13.86
CA ALA A 112 -4.51 4.62 14.30
C ALA A 112 -3.91 3.63 13.29
N ALA A 113 -3.10 4.11 12.32
CA ALA A 113 -2.49 3.24 11.31
C ALA A 113 -1.39 2.36 11.94
N ASP A 114 -1.70 1.11 12.19
CA ASP A 114 -0.85 0.17 12.94
C ASP A 114 0.50 -0.10 12.27
N GLY A 115 0.57 -0.07 10.94
CA GLY A 115 1.78 -0.31 10.17
C GLY A 115 2.84 0.79 10.29
N VAL A 116 2.42 2.04 10.52
CA VAL A 116 3.32 3.20 10.53
C VAL A 116 4.41 3.10 11.60
N PRO A 117 4.10 2.85 12.90
CA PRO A 117 5.12 2.73 13.94
C PRO A 117 6.13 1.60 13.66
N CYS A 118 5.63 0.46 13.18
CA CYS A 118 6.49 -0.69 12.85
C CYS A 118 7.48 -0.36 11.73
N LEU A 119 7.01 0.29 10.67
CA LEU A 119 7.85 0.67 9.54
C LEU A 119 8.81 1.80 9.88
N LEU A 120 8.43 2.74 10.74
CA LEU A 120 9.34 3.78 11.25
C LEU A 120 10.49 3.14 12.05
N SER A 121 10.20 2.18 12.92
CA SER A 121 11.24 1.49 13.69
C SER A 121 12.18 0.65 12.83
N LEU A 122 11.70 0.20 11.66
CA LEU A 122 12.51 -0.48 10.64
C LEU A 122 13.28 0.49 9.72
N ASN A 123 13.21 1.80 10.00
CA ASN A 123 13.84 2.84 9.19
C ASN A 123 13.41 2.77 7.71
N ALA A 124 12.13 2.56 7.47
CA ALA A 124 11.59 2.37 6.14
C ALA A 124 11.68 3.63 5.27
N SER A 125 11.91 3.42 3.98
CA SER A 125 11.80 4.44 2.93
C SER A 125 10.67 4.10 1.98
N ILE A 126 10.06 5.11 1.40
CA ILE A 126 8.97 5.00 0.43
C ILE A 126 9.48 5.32 -0.96
N GLU A 127 9.26 4.40 -1.90
CA GLU A 127 9.49 4.63 -3.31
C GLU A 127 8.20 5.10 -3.99
N LEU A 128 8.25 6.27 -4.57
CA LEU A 128 7.16 6.88 -5.33
C LEU A 128 7.51 6.91 -6.80
N SER A 129 6.66 6.35 -7.64
CA SER A 129 6.85 6.30 -9.09
C SER A 129 5.86 7.21 -9.80
N SER A 130 6.37 7.96 -10.78
CA SER A 130 5.61 8.65 -11.80
C SER A 130 6.11 8.23 -13.18
N LYS A 131 5.42 8.64 -14.25
CA LYS A 131 5.89 8.38 -15.62
C LYS A 131 7.29 8.94 -15.88
N GLU A 132 7.63 10.06 -15.25
CA GLU A 132 8.87 10.80 -15.52
C GLU A 132 10.02 10.42 -14.59
N LYS A 133 9.73 10.05 -13.34
CA LYS A 133 10.76 9.84 -12.32
C LYS A 133 10.31 8.94 -11.17
N ILE A 134 11.31 8.36 -10.51
CA ILE A 134 11.18 7.69 -9.23
C ILE A 134 11.77 8.59 -8.14
N ARG A 135 11.09 8.69 -7.00
CA ARG A 135 11.59 9.37 -5.81
C ARG A 135 11.62 8.41 -4.63
N ILE A 136 12.63 8.53 -3.80
CA ILE A 136 12.74 7.79 -2.54
C ILE A 136 12.74 8.79 -1.40
N LEU A 137 11.84 8.60 -0.45
CA LEU A 137 11.68 9.43 0.75
C LEU A 137 11.78 8.55 2.00
N LYS A 138 12.29 9.08 3.09
CA LYS A 138 12.09 8.44 4.39
C LYS A 138 10.60 8.43 4.73
N LEU A 139 10.15 7.39 5.45
CA LEU A 139 8.74 7.28 5.84
C LEU A 139 8.29 8.50 6.66
N GLU A 140 9.14 9.00 7.57
CA GLU A 140 8.86 10.21 8.37
C GLU A 140 8.60 11.47 7.53
N ASP A 141 9.25 11.57 6.36
CA ASP A 141 9.06 12.68 5.43
C ASP A 141 7.82 12.49 4.54
N PHE A 142 7.40 11.25 4.35
CA PHE A 142 6.21 10.91 3.56
C PHE A 142 4.91 11.16 4.32
N ILE A 143 4.83 10.79 5.60
CA ILE A 143 3.64 10.98 6.44
C ILE A 143 3.55 12.44 6.86
N LYS A 144 2.52 13.15 6.37
CA LYS A 144 2.26 14.57 6.69
C LYS A 144 1.01 14.79 7.56
N GLY A 145 0.30 13.74 7.90
CA GLY A 145 -0.98 13.74 8.61
C GLY A 145 -2.07 13.04 7.80
N SER A 146 -3.22 12.87 8.40
CA SER A 146 -4.44 12.31 7.79
C SER A 146 -5.31 13.39 7.14
#